data_9a2fe2fa9b1a7a19b3a1e1e9bb049fad
#
_entry.id   9a2fe2fa9b1a7a19b3a1e1e9bb049fad
#
_cell.length_a   1.000
_cell.length_b   1.000
_cell.length_c   1.000
_cell.angle_alpha   90.00
_cell.angle_beta   90.00
_cell.angle_gamma   90.00
#
_symmetry.space_group_name_H-M   'P 1'
#
loop_
_entity.id
_entity.type
_entity.pdbx_description
1 polymer ?
#
loop_
_entity_poly.entity_id
_entity_poly.type
_entity_poly.pdbx_seq_one_letter_code
_entity_poly.pdbx_strand_id
1 'polypeptide(L)'
;NVETDRIHVSARGIINATGTWETPYIPEYPGAERFEGRQLHTRDYRGADEFAGQHVIIVGGGISGIQLLDEISRVTTTTWVTRRPPEFRTGPFDEAAGRAAVAMVEDRVRRGLPPSSVVSVTGLPVTPAIEAMRARGVLRRLPMFREITEDGARWADGSVVRADVILWCTGFRSSLDHLAPLLLREPNGGIVMTGRLATQVAKDPRIHLVGYGPSASTIGANRAGGAASAELMAYLDLA
;
A
#
# COMPACT_ATOMS: atom_id res chain seq x y z
N ASN A 1 -4.28 23.92 -16.17
CA ASN A 1 -3.09 24.55 -15.59
C ASN A 1 -2.60 23.71 -14.43
N VAL A 2 -1.29 23.61 -14.26
CA VAL A 2 -0.61 23.03 -13.11
C VAL A 2 0.07 24.16 -12.36
N GLU A 3 -0.21 24.24 -11.08
CA GLU A 3 0.33 25.25 -10.19
C GLU A 3 1.19 24.60 -9.10
N THR A 4 2.35 25.15 -8.85
CA THR A 4 3.24 24.79 -7.75
C THR A 4 3.62 26.07 -7.03
N ASP A 5 4.28 25.93 -5.88
CA ASP A 5 4.84 27.07 -5.11
C ASP A 5 5.90 27.87 -5.89
N ARG A 6 6.35 27.40 -7.04
CA ARG A 6 7.43 28.03 -7.82
C ARG A 6 7.06 28.41 -9.25
N ILE A 7 6.16 27.64 -9.87
CA ILE A 7 5.83 27.81 -11.29
C ILE A 7 4.35 27.53 -11.57
N HIS A 8 3.83 28.23 -12.59
CA HIS A 8 2.56 27.94 -13.22
C HIS A 8 2.82 27.39 -14.62
N VAL A 9 2.24 26.24 -14.95
CA VAL A 9 2.38 25.61 -16.27
C VAL A 9 1.02 25.43 -16.89
N SER A 10 0.82 25.96 -18.10
CA SER A 10 -0.32 25.61 -18.93
C SER A 10 0.05 24.41 -19.80
N ALA A 11 -0.58 23.27 -19.56
CA ALA A 11 -0.33 22.03 -20.29
C ALA A 11 -1.60 21.56 -21.02
N ARG A 12 -1.42 20.95 -22.19
CA ARG A 12 -2.51 20.34 -22.97
C ARG A 12 -2.91 18.97 -22.41
N GLY A 13 -2.01 18.28 -21.74
CA GLY A 13 -2.22 17.00 -21.08
C GLY A 13 -1.27 16.78 -19.91
N ILE A 14 -1.56 15.80 -19.07
CA ILE A 14 -0.81 15.48 -17.86
C ILE A 14 -0.58 13.97 -17.77
N ILE A 15 0.66 13.56 -17.55
CA ILE A 15 0.99 12.22 -17.09
C ILE A 15 1.43 12.33 -15.65
N ASN A 16 0.54 11.94 -14.72
CA ASN A 16 0.81 11.96 -13.30
C ASN A 16 1.53 10.67 -12.89
N ALA A 17 2.70 10.79 -12.30
CA ALA A 17 3.54 9.67 -11.84
C ALA A 17 4.00 9.86 -10.38
N THR A 18 3.18 10.47 -9.53
CA THR A 18 3.53 10.83 -8.15
C THR A 18 3.59 9.62 -7.20
N GLY A 19 3.12 8.44 -7.66
CA GLY A 19 3.21 7.20 -6.91
C GLY A 19 2.38 7.20 -5.61
N THR A 20 2.94 6.59 -4.56
CA THR A 20 2.24 6.36 -3.29
C THR A 20 3.10 6.71 -2.05
N TRP A 21 4.41 6.85 -2.19
CA TRP A 21 5.36 6.95 -1.09
C TRP A 21 5.09 8.11 -0.13
N GLU A 22 4.63 9.24 -0.65
CA GLU A 22 4.33 10.44 0.14
C GLU A 22 2.99 10.37 0.88
N THR A 23 2.22 9.29 0.68
CA THR A 23 0.89 9.13 1.28
C THR A 23 0.81 7.79 2.04
N PRO A 24 1.57 7.62 3.15
CA PRO A 24 1.45 6.45 4.02
C PRO A 24 0.04 6.38 4.61
N TYR A 25 -0.48 5.18 4.77
CA TYR A 25 -1.80 4.99 5.35
C TYR A 25 -1.70 4.45 6.78
N ILE A 26 -2.03 5.30 7.74
CA ILE A 26 -2.22 4.92 9.13
C ILE A 26 -3.72 5.00 9.43
N PRO A 27 -4.37 3.88 9.82
CA PRO A 27 -5.78 3.91 10.16
C PRO A 27 -6.01 4.62 11.50
N GLU A 28 -7.11 5.32 11.60
CA GLU A 28 -7.53 5.92 12.87
C GLU A 28 -8.03 4.84 13.83
N TYR A 29 -7.56 4.90 15.07
CA TYR A 29 -8.01 4.03 16.16
C TYR A 29 -8.32 4.86 17.40
N PRO A 30 -9.40 4.51 18.16
CA PRO A 30 -9.68 5.14 19.43
C PRO A 30 -8.48 5.07 20.37
N GLY A 31 -8.11 6.19 20.95
CA GLY A 31 -7.02 6.31 21.92
C GLY A 31 -5.63 6.45 21.32
N ALA A 32 -5.50 6.51 19.98
CA ALA A 32 -4.19 6.64 19.32
C ALA A 32 -3.42 7.90 19.78
N GLU A 33 -4.13 8.97 20.11
CA GLU A 33 -3.58 10.23 20.59
C GLU A 33 -3.03 10.17 22.02
N ARG A 34 -3.40 9.14 22.80
CA ARG A 34 -2.97 8.95 24.19
C ARG A 34 -1.78 8.01 24.33
N PHE A 35 -1.39 7.37 23.25
CA PHE A 35 -0.28 6.41 23.29
C PHE A 35 1.03 7.12 23.59
N GLU A 36 1.68 6.78 24.70
CA GLU A 36 2.95 7.37 25.14
C GLU A 36 4.17 6.82 24.40
N GLY A 37 4.01 5.69 23.70
CA GLY A 37 5.04 5.10 22.87
C GLY A 37 5.12 5.74 21.49
N ARG A 38 5.92 5.17 20.61
CA ARG A 38 6.10 5.65 19.23
C ARG A 38 5.10 4.98 18.28
N GLN A 39 4.45 5.78 17.43
CA GLN A 39 3.72 5.27 16.28
C GLN A 39 4.53 5.58 15.02
N LEU A 40 4.92 4.55 14.29
CA LEU A 40 5.72 4.64 13.07
C LEU A 40 5.00 3.95 11.91
N HIS A 41 5.18 4.46 10.71
CA HIS A 41 4.79 3.74 9.49
C HIS A 41 5.99 3.01 8.89
N THR A 42 5.77 1.98 8.08
CA THR A 42 6.83 1.29 7.32
C THR A 42 7.79 2.26 6.60
N ARG A 43 7.31 3.40 6.14
CA ARG A 43 8.10 4.47 5.52
C ARG A 43 9.20 5.01 6.45
N ASP A 44 8.92 5.02 7.75
CA ASP A 44 9.81 5.63 8.76
C ASP A 44 10.84 4.64 9.29
N TYR A 45 10.71 3.36 8.96
CA TYR A 45 11.64 2.30 9.37
C TYR A 45 13.04 2.53 8.81
N ARG A 46 14.06 2.40 9.66
CA ARG A 46 15.46 2.57 9.31
C ARG A 46 16.29 1.31 9.54
N GLY A 47 15.95 0.51 10.53
CA GLY A 47 16.62 -0.74 10.85
C GLY A 47 16.09 -1.36 12.13
N ALA A 48 16.27 -2.68 12.29
CA ALA A 48 15.72 -3.41 13.43
C ALA A 48 16.38 -3.04 14.76
N ASP A 49 17.65 -2.66 14.75
CA ASP A 49 18.43 -2.36 15.95
C ASP A 49 17.88 -1.19 16.77
N GLU A 50 17.13 -0.26 16.12
CA GLU A 50 16.48 0.85 16.81
C GLU A 50 15.37 0.42 17.78
N PHE A 51 14.91 -0.82 17.69
CA PHE A 51 13.86 -1.40 18.54
C PHE A 51 14.42 -2.29 19.67
N ALA A 52 15.74 -2.41 19.81
CA ALA A 52 16.34 -3.26 20.84
C ALA A 52 15.82 -2.89 22.23
N GLY A 53 15.39 -3.93 22.99
CA GLY A 53 14.85 -3.74 24.34
C GLY A 53 13.41 -3.21 24.42
N GLN A 54 12.74 -2.97 23.30
CA GLN A 54 11.36 -2.48 23.21
C GLN A 54 10.42 -3.62 22.83
N HIS A 55 9.13 -3.51 23.16
CA HIS A 55 8.10 -4.39 22.57
C HIS A 55 7.40 -3.70 21.42
N VAL A 56 7.35 -4.38 20.26
CA VAL A 56 6.81 -3.79 19.02
C VAL A 56 5.52 -4.51 18.59
N ILE A 57 4.41 -3.78 18.50
CA ILE A 57 3.20 -4.24 17.82
C ILE A 57 3.35 -3.94 16.33
N ILE A 58 3.40 -4.99 15.49
CA ILE A 58 3.51 -4.86 14.04
C ILE A 58 2.13 -5.08 13.42
N VAL A 59 1.59 -4.05 12.79
CA VAL A 59 0.24 -4.05 12.22
C VAL A 59 0.28 -4.17 10.70
N GLY A 60 -0.12 -5.31 10.18
CA GLY A 60 -0.22 -5.54 8.73
C GLY A 60 0.09 -6.96 8.31
N GLY A 61 -0.61 -7.42 7.27
CA GLY A 61 -0.48 -8.77 6.72
C GLY A 61 0.08 -8.80 5.28
N GLY A 62 0.73 -7.72 4.85
CA GLY A 62 1.39 -7.64 3.55
C GLY A 62 2.88 -8.01 3.62
N ILE A 63 3.57 -7.94 2.46
CA ILE A 63 5.01 -8.26 2.35
C ILE A 63 5.83 -7.46 3.37
N SER A 64 5.64 -6.15 3.44
CA SER A 64 6.39 -5.30 4.38
C SER A 64 6.17 -5.72 5.83
N GLY A 65 4.92 -6.03 6.23
CA GLY A 65 4.63 -6.49 7.58
C GLY A 65 5.38 -7.76 7.95
N ILE A 66 5.44 -8.73 7.02
CA ILE A 66 6.16 -9.99 7.22
C ILE A 66 7.68 -9.79 7.25
N GLN A 67 8.22 -8.96 6.35
CA GLN A 67 9.66 -8.68 6.33
C GLN A 67 10.12 -7.98 7.61
N LEU A 68 9.41 -6.93 8.04
CA LEU A 68 9.76 -6.22 9.26
C LEU A 68 9.51 -7.07 10.52
N LEU A 69 8.50 -7.94 10.52
CA LEU A 69 8.30 -8.91 11.59
C LEU A 69 9.49 -9.88 11.69
N ASP A 70 10.00 -10.38 10.56
CA ASP A 70 11.19 -11.24 10.56
C ASP A 70 12.42 -10.53 11.12
N GLU A 71 12.69 -9.31 10.64
CA GLU A 71 13.86 -8.54 11.06
C GLU A 71 13.78 -8.15 12.54
N ILE A 72 12.70 -7.51 12.97
CA ILE A 72 12.54 -6.97 14.32
C ILE A 72 12.47 -8.10 15.36
N SER A 73 11.80 -9.21 15.04
CA SER A 73 11.71 -10.36 15.97
C SER A 73 13.04 -11.07 16.25
N ARG A 74 14.12 -10.69 15.56
CA ARG A 74 15.48 -11.20 15.84
C ARG A 74 16.20 -10.40 16.91
N VAL A 75 15.77 -9.15 17.14
CA VAL A 75 16.41 -8.22 18.08
C VAL A 75 15.55 -7.92 19.30
N THR A 76 14.21 -8.10 19.18
CA THR A 76 13.31 -7.81 20.29
C THR A 76 12.00 -8.61 20.22
N THR A 77 11.14 -8.43 21.21
CA THR A 77 9.82 -9.08 21.27
C THR A 77 8.81 -8.36 20.40
N THR A 78 7.95 -9.14 19.74
CA THR A 78 6.96 -8.60 18.80
C THR A 78 5.57 -9.19 19.02
N THR A 79 4.53 -8.41 18.73
CA THR A 79 3.16 -8.87 18.58
C THR A 79 2.69 -8.55 17.15
N TRP A 80 2.32 -9.60 16.42
CA TRP A 80 1.85 -9.43 15.05
C TRP A 80 0.33 -9.36 14.97
N VAL A 81 -0.18 -8.29 14.36
CA VAL A 81 -1.62 -7.98 14.30
C VAL A 81 -2.05 -7.76 12.85
N THR A 82 -3.16 -8.37 12.45
CA THR A 82 -3.71 -8.15 11.10
C THR A 82 -5.24 -8.09 11.11
N ARG A 83 -5.80 -7.27 10.22
CA ARG A 83 -7.25 -7.13 10.05
C ARG A 83 -7.91 -8.43 9.56
N ARG A 84 -7.24 -9.14 8.66
CA ARG A 84 -7.69 -10.43 8.11
C ARG A 84 -6.51 -11.41 8.19
N PRO A 85 -6.76 -12.69 8.38
CA PRO A 85 -5.70 -13.69 8.26
C PRO A 85 -5.02 -13.55 6.90
N PRO A 86 -3.69 -13.41 6.84
CA PRO A 86 -2.99 -13.44 5.56
C PRO A 86 -3.04 -14.85 4.97
N GLU A 87 -3.22 -14.89 3.66
CA GLU A 87 -3.17 -16.14 2.91
C GLU A 87 -1.71 -16.41 2.50
N PHE A 88 -1.22 -17.60 2.84
CA PHE A 88 0.09 -18.07 2.42
C PHE A 88 -0.08 -19.02 1.25
N ARG A 89 0.59 -18.72 0.16
CA ARG A 89 0.54 -19.49 -1.07
C ARG A 89 1.75 -20.41 -1.20
N THR A 90 1.49 -21.69 -1.39
CA THR A 90 2.51 -22.68 -1.77
C THR A 90 2.59 -22.79 -3.30
N GLY A 91 3.79 -23.09 -3.80
CA GLY A 91 4.05 -23.28 -5.23
C GLY A 91 4.57 -22.02 -5.94
N PRO A 92 5.03 -22.17 -7.20
CA PRO A 92 5.63 -21.10 -7.97
C PRO A 92 4.59 -20.01 -8.31
N PHE A 93 5.04 -18.77 -8.29
CA PHE A 93 4.30 -17.67 -8.88
C PHE A 93 4.75 -17.51 -10.32
N ASP A 94 4.11 -18.25 -11.21
CA ASP A 94 4.43 -18.23 -12.61
C ASP A 94 3.88 -16.96 -13.32
N GLU A 95 4.24 -16.82 -14.58
CA GLU A 95 3.82 -15.68 -15.37
C GLU A 95 2.30 -15.61 -15.56
N ALA A 96 1.61 -16.76 -15.61
CA ALA A 96 0.16 -16.82 -15.75
C ALA A 96 -0.54 -16.30 -14.49
N ALA A 97 -0.09 -16.72 -13.30
CA ALA A 97 -0.58 -16.20 -12.02
C ALA A 97 -0.31 -14.68 -11.89
N GLY A 98 0.86 -14.22 -12.35
CA GLY A 98 1.20 -12.79 -12.40
C GLY A 98 0.26 -12.00 -13.30
N ARG A 99 -0.01 -12.48 -14.50
CA ARG A 99 -0.98 -11.85 -15.44
C ARG A 99 -2.39 -11.83 -14.85
N ALA A 100 -2.86 -12.92 -14.26
CA ALA A 100 -4.17 -12.99 -13.63
C ALA A 100 -4.31 -11.98 -12.48
N ALA A 101 -3.30 -11.84 -11.63
CA ALA A 101 -3.29 -10.87 -10.55
C ALA A 101 -3.35 -9.42 -11.06
N VAL A 102 -2.57 -9.10 -12.10
CA VAL A 102 -2.61 -7.77 -12.75
C VAL A 102 -3.98 -7.50 -13.34
N ALA A 103 -4.59 -8.49 -14.04
CA ALA A 103 -5.91 -8.37 -14.62
C ALA A 103 -7.00 -8.10 -13.55
N MET A 104 -6.91 -8.71 -12.37
CA MET A 104 -7.84 -8.44 -11.27
C MET A 104 -7.70 -7.01 -10.74
N VAL A 105 -6.49 -6.48 -10.64
CA VAL A 105 -6.25 -5.09 -10.23
C VAL A 105 -6.73 -4.12 -11.33
N GLU A 106 -6.54 -4.47 -12.59
CA GLU A 106 -7.00 -3.70 -13.74
C GLU A 106 -8.53 -3.62 -13.81
N ASP A 107 -9.23 -4.75 -13.67
CA ASP A 107 -10.70 -4.79 -13.63
C ASP A 107 -11.27 -3.85 -12.57
N ARG A 108 -10.66 -3.80 -11.40
CA ARG A 108 -11.09 -2.89 -10.33
C ARG A 108 -11.06 -1.43 -10.76
N VAL A 109 -9.93 -0.98 -11.33
CA VAL A 109 -9.79 0.44 -11.71
C VAL A 109 -10.61 0.77 -12.97
N ARG A 110 -10.82 -0.18 -13.88
CA ARG A 110 -11.74 0.00 -15.01
C ARG A 110 -13.19 0.18 -14.56
N ARG A 111 -13.56 -0.43 -13.44
CA ARG A 111 -14.87 -0.28 -12.79
C ARG A 111 -14.96 0.92 -11.82
N GLY A 112 -13.94 1.76 -11.75
CA GLY A 112 -13.88 2.91 -10.85
C GLY A 112 -13.80 2.53 -9.37
N LEU A 113 -13.36 1.31 -9.05
CA LEU A 113 -13.11 0.92 -7.67
C LEU A 113 -11.69 1.35 -7.25
N PRO A 114 -11.45 1.65 -5.96
CA PRO A 114 -10.10 1.91 -5.48
C PRO A 114 -9.15 0.75 -5.80
N PRO A 115 -7.90 1.02 -6.19
CA PRO A 115 -6.94 -0.03 -6.49
C PRO A 115 -6.64 -0.89 -5.27
N SER A 116 -6.31 -2.15 -5.49
CA SER A 116 -5.79 -3.07 -4.48
C SER A 116 -4.33 -3.39 -4.78
N SER A 117 -3.56 -3.77 -3.75
CA SER A 117 -2.21 -4.28 -3.97
C SER A 117 -2.26 -5.66 -4.62
N VAL A 118 -1.27 -5.98 -5.46
CA VAL A 118 -1.14 -7.32 -6.09
C VAL A 118 -1.10 -8.40 -5.01
N VAL A 119 -0.40 -8.19 -3.91
CA VAL A 119 -0.31 -9.16 -2.80
C VAL A 119 -1.66 -9.45 -2.15
N SER A 120 -2.56 -8.45 -2.11
CA SER A 120 -3.90 -8.67 -1.55
C SER A 120 -4.77 -9.62 -2.39
N VAL A 121 -4.38 -9.88 -3.63
CA VAL A 121 -5.09 -10.79 -4.56
C VAL A 121 -4.31 -12.08 -4.84
N THR A 122 -3.00 -12.13 -4.52
CA THR A 122 -2.15 -13.30 -4.80
C THR A 122 -1.75 -14.08 -3.55
N GLY A 123 -1.92 -13.51 -2.36
CA GLY A 123 -1.37 -14.03 -1.13
C GLY A 123 0.16 -13.87 -1.02
N LEU A 124 0.71 -14.28 0.11
CA LEU A 124 2.13 -14.23 0.42
C LEU A 124 2.82 -15.54 -0.03
N PRO A 125 3.94 -15.50 -0.77
CA PRO A 125 4.65 -16.70 -1.12
C PRO A 125 5.28 -17.35 0.13
N VAL A 126 5.14 -18.66 0.27
CA VAL A 126 5.88 -19.42 1.28
C VAL A 126 7.33 -19.52 0.83
N THR A 127 8.23 -18.91 1.60
CA THR A 127 9.68 -18.89 1.36
C THR A 127 10.41 -19.58 2.51
N PRO A 128 11.68 -19.95 2.38
CA PRO A 128 12.48 -20.46 3.51
C PRO A 128 12.47 -19.51 4.73
N ALA A 129 12.41 -18.20 4.52
CA ALA A 129 12.28 -17.22 5.60
C ALA A 129 10.96 -17.36 6.34
N ILE A 130 9.84 -17.55 5.64
CA ILE A 130 8.52 -17.80 6.25
C ILE A 130 8.53 -19.08 7.09
N GLU A 131 9.16 -20.16 6.59
CA GLU A 131 9.28 -21.42 7.36
C GLU A 131 10.15 -21.23 8.62
N ALA A 132 11.24 -20.49 8.51
CA ALA A 132 12.06 -20.14 9.67
C ALA A 132 11.29 -19.30 10.69
N MET A 133 10.46 -18.37 10.27
CA MET A 133 9.58 -17.58 11.14
C MET A 133 8.53 -18.46 11.82
N ARG A 134 7.96 -19.43 11.11
CA ARG A 134 7.04 -20.42 11.70
C ARG A 134 7.73 -21.23 12.80
N ALA A 135 8.93 -21.73 12.51
CA ALA A 135 9.72 -22.51 13.48
C ALA A 135 10.06 -21.69 14.74
N ARG A 136 10.33 -20.38 14.60
CA ARG A 136 10.54 -19.48 15.74
C ARG A 136 9.25 -19.06 16.45
N GLY A 137 8.08 -19.39 15.91
CA GLY A 137 6.78 -19.06 16.49
C GLY A 137 6.37 -17.59 16.37
N VAL A 138 7.05 -16.80 15.53
CA VAL A 138 6.77 -15.35 15.38
C VAL A 138 5.54 -15.06 14.52
N LEU A 139 5.06 -16.02 13.74
CA LEU A 139 3.86 -15.89 12.91
C LEU A 139 2.54 -16.15 13.69
N ARG A 140 2.55 -15.98 15.00
CA ARG A 140 1.35 -16.04 15.83
C ARG A 140 0.57 -14.74 15.69
N ARG A 141 -0.38 -14.76 14.74
CA ARG A 141 -1.21 -13.58 14.43
C ARG A 141 -2.29 -13.35 15.50
N LEU A 142 -2.47 -12.09 15.92
CA LEU A 142 -3.66 -11.63 16.62
C LEU A 142 -4.61 -10.90 15.65
N PRO A 143 -5.93 -10.90 15.90
CA PRO A 143 -6.86 -10.01 15.21
C PRO A 143 -6.54 -8.56 15.55
N MET A 144 -7.18 -7.61 14.84
CA MET A 144 -7.03 -6.19 15.17
C MET A 144 -7.53 -5.92 16.60
N PHE A 145 -6.80 -5.07 17.28
CA PHE A 145 -7.20 -4.51 18.57
C PHE A 145 -8.41 -3.56 18.40
N ARG A 146 -9.13 -3.32 19.49
CA ARG A 146 -10.29 -2.42 19.52
C ARG A 146 -9.88 -0.97 19.70
N GLU A 147 -8.88 -0.74 20.56
CA GLU A 147 -8.38 0.60 20.89
C GLU A 147 -6.90 0.56 21.22
N ILE A 148 -6.27 1.72 21.18
CA ILE A 148 -4.91 1.96 21.65
C ILE A 148 -5.00 2.56 23.05
N THR A 149 -4.20 2.05 23.97
CA THR A 149 -4.09 2.55 25.35
C THR A 149 -2.84 3.42 25.51
N GLU A 150 -2.66 4.07 26.65
CA GLU A 150 -1.45 4.84 26.95
C GLU A 150 -0.16 4.02 26.80
N ASP A 151 -0.23 2.73 27.15
CA ASP A 151 0.93 1.82 27.21
C ASP A 151 0.85 0.65 26.22
N GLY A 152 -0.06 0.64 25.23
CA GLY A 152 -0.17 -0.45 24.28
C GLY A 152 -1.48 -0.52 23.51
N ALA A 153 -2.08 -1.71 23.41
CA ALA A 153 -3.34 -1.93 22.71
C ALA A 153 -4.26 -2.90 23.46
N ARG A 154 -5.57 -2.71 23.35
CA ARG A 154 -6.61 -3.53 23.98
C ARG A 154 -7.50 -4.19 22.95
N TRP A 155 -7.75 -5.47 23.15
CA TRP A 155 -8.66 -6.28 22.32
C TRP A 155 -10.10 -6.28 22.83
N ALA A 156 -11.03 -6.78 22.01
CA ALA A 156 -12.45 -6.82 22.33
C ALA A 156 -12.77 -7.76 23.53
N ASP A 157 -11.94 -8.74 23.80
CA ASP A 157 -12.05 -9.66 24.95
C ASP A 157 -11.50 -9.05 26.26
N GLY A 158 -11.03 -7.81 26.21
CA GLY A 158 -10.44 -7.09 27.34
C GLY A 158 -8.95 -7.35 27.55
N SER A 159 -8.33 -8.27 26.80
CA SER A 159 -6.88 -8.49 26.87
C SER A 159 -6.10 -7.23 26.43
N VAL A 160 -4.97 -7.01 27.07
CA VAL A 160 -4.07 -5.87 26.78
C VAL A 160 -2.68 -6.38 26.49
N VAL A 161 -2.04 -5.81 25.47
CA VAL A 161 -0.62 -6.02 25.20
C VAL A 161 0.07 -4.68 25.34
N ARG A 162 1.01 -4.60 26.26
CA ARG A 162 1.88 -3.43 26.39
C ARG A 162 2.89 -3.38 25.26
N ALA A 163 3.19 -2.19 24.78
CA ALA A 163 4.14 -1.98 23.72
C ALA A 163 4.78 -0.58 23.81
N ASP A 164 6.01 -0.48 23.40
CA ASP A 164 6.75 0.78 23.28
C ASP A 164 6.58 1.39 21.89
N VAL A 165 6.26 0.53 20.90
CA VAL A 165 6.11 0.95 19.49
C VAL A 165 4.94 0.25 18.84
N ILE A 166 4.15 1.00 18.07
CA ILE A 166 3.19 0.48 17.09
C ILE A 166 3.74 0.79 15.70
N LEU A 167 4.09 -0.25 14.94
CA LEU A 167 4.62 -0.13 13.59
C LEU A 167 3.52 -0.47 12.56
N TRP A 168 3.06 0.55 11.85
CA TRP A 168 2.00 0.46 10.86
C TRP A 168 2.55 0.00 9.50
N CYS A 169 2.38 -1.28 9.18
CA CYS A 169 2.68 -1.87 7.88
C CYS A 169 1.40 -1.95 7.03
N THR A 170 0.65 -0.87 6.99
CA THR A 170 -0.71 -0.78 6.46
C THR A 170 -0.76 -0.26 5.03
N GLY A 171 0.42 -0.09 4.40
CA GLY A 171 0.57 0.30 3.02
C GLY A 171 0.38 1.80 2.80
N PHE A 172 0.13 2.16 1.54
CA PHE A 172 0.11 3.54 1.07
C PHE A 172 -1.15 3.80 0.25
N ARG A 173 -1.53 5.06 0.15
CA ARG A 173 -2.54 5.55 -0.79
C ARG A 173 -1.85 6.22 -1.97
N SER A 174 -2.57 6.35 -3.09
CA SER A 174 -2.04 7.10 -4.25
C SER A 174 -1.99 8.58 -3.93
N SER A 175 -0.86 9.22 -4.22
CA SER A 175 -0.61 10.65 -3.99
C SER A 175 -1.29 11.48 -5.09
N LEU A 176 -2.61 11.62 -5.02
CA LEU A 176 -3.45 12.26 -6.05
C LEU A 176 -4.25 13.47 -5.54
N ASP A 177 -3.98 13.96 -4.33
CA ASP A 177 -4.78 15.03 -3.72
C ASP A 177 -4.66 16.36 -4.48
N HIS A 178 -3.53 16.60 -5.13
CA HIS A 178 -3.34 17.74 -6.04
C HIS A 178 -4.25 17.70 -7.27
N LEU A 179 -4.82 16.55 -7.62
CA LEU A 179 -5.81 16.39 -8.68
C LEU A 179 -7.27 16.50 -8.17
N ALA A 180 -7.47 16.69 -6.86
CA ALA A 180 -8.81 16.77 -6.28
C ALA A 180 -9.74 17.79 -6.94
N PRO A 181 -9.26 19.01 -7.33
CA PRO A 181 -10.09 20.00 -8.03
C PRO A 181 -10.67 19.51 -9.36
N LEU A 182 -10.09 18.46 -9.97
CA LEU A 182 -10.56 17.90 -11.24
C LEU A 182 -11.73 16.92 -11.08
N LEU A 183 -12.11 16.59 -9.83
CA LEU A 183 -13.24 15.71 -9.48
C LEU A 183 -13.24 14.36 -10.23
N LEU A 184 -12.06 13.76 -10.38
CA LEU A 184 -11.88 12.53 -11.16
C LEU A 184 -12.44 11.28 -10.47
N ARG A 185 -12.60 11.31 -9.14
CA ARG A 185 -13.05 10.16 -8.35
C ARG A 185 -14.53 9.88 -8.55
N GLU A 186 -14.87 8.60 -8.51
CA GLU A 186 -16.24 8.11 -8.41
C GLU A 186 -16.74 8.16 -6.94
N PRO A 187 -18.05 8.04 -6.69
CA PRO A 187 -18.60 8.07 -5.33
C PRO A 187 -17.99 7.01 -4.38
N ASN A 188 -17.52 5.89 -4.91
CA ASN A 188 -16.84 4.84 -4.17
C ASN A 188 -15.34 5.09 -3.98
N GLY A 189 -14.84 6.26 -4.37
CA GLY A 189 -13.47 6.73 -4.11
C GLY A 189 -12.42 6.30 -5.14
N GLY A 190 -12.75 5.43 -6.10
CA GLY A 190 -11.85 5.06 -7.20
C GLY A 190 -11.92 6.04 -8.37
N ILE A 191 -11.05 5.84 -9.35
CA ILE A 191 -11.04 6.58 -10.63
C ILE A 191 -11.21 5.56 -11.74
N VAL A 192 -12.14 5.81 -12.68
CA VAL A 192 -12.34 4.94 -13.85
C VAL A 192 -11.19 5.13 -14.80
N MET A 193 -10.47 4.04 -15.05
CA MET A 193 -9.31 4.02 -15.93
C MET A 193 -9.62 3.31 -17.25
N THR A 194 -9.10 3.86 -18.32
CA THR A 194 -9.22 3.36 -19.71
C THR A 194 -7.85 3.28 -20.37
N GLY A 195 -7.81 3.10 -21.67
CA GLY A 195 -6.57 2.93 -22.43
C GLY A 195 -6.02 1.51 -22.36
N ARG A 196 -4.94 1.25 -23.09
CA ARG A 196 -4.36 -0.08 -23.29
C ARG A 196 -3.86 -0.72 -21.97
N LEU A 197 -3.25 0.09 -21.09
CA LEU A 197 -2.71 -0.35 -19.79
C LEU A 197 -3.43 0.32 -18.61
N ALA A 198 -4.69 0.73 -18.80
CA ALA A 198 -5.50 1.38 -17.78
C ALA A 198 -4.80 2.59 -17.12
N THR A 199 -4.18 3.43 -17.95
CA THR A 199 -3.52 4.66 -17.48
C THR A 199 -4.32 5.91 -17.75
N GLN A 200 -5.21 5.92 -18.75
CA GLN A 200 -6.01 7.07 -19.14
C GLN A 200 -7.23 7.24 -18.22
N VAL A 201 -7.49 8.43 -17.78
CA VAL A 201 -8.69 8.74 -16.96
C VAL A 201 -9.91 8.88 -17.89
N ALA A 202 -10.98 8.12 -17.61
CA ALA A 202 -12.18 8.13 -18.45
C ALA A 202 -12.87 9.49 -18.49
N LYS A 203 -12.90 10.24 -17.37
CA LYS A 203 -13.52 11.57 -17.28
C LYS A 203 -12.76 12.65 -18.04
N ASP A 204 -11.45 12.50 -18.16
CA ASP A 204 -10.61 13.43 -18.92
C ASP A 204 -9.46 12.70 -19.62
N PRO A 205 -9.58 12.38 -20.90
CA PRO A 205 -8.57 11.65 -21.67
C PRO A 205 -7.21 12.34 -21.78
N ARG A 206 -7.11 13.60 -21.39
CA ARG A 206 -5.85 14.35 -21.34
C ARG A 206 -5.02 14.01 -20.08
N ILE A 207 -5.57 13.20 -19.18
CA ILE A 207 -4.94 12.85 -17.91
C ILE A 207 -4.64 11.37 -17.88
N HIS A 208 -3.38 11.03 -17.62
CA HIS A 208 -2.92 9.68 -17.40
C HIS A 208 -2.35 9.54 -15.99
N LEU A 209 -2.63 8.40 -15.34
CA LEU A 209 -2.11 8.06 -14.01
C LEU A 209 -1.19 6.84 -14.11
N VAL A 210 0.10 7.04 -13.91
CA VAL A 210 1.12 5.99 -13.80
C VAL A 210 1.43 5.76 -12.31
N GLY A 211 1.51 4.50 -11.88
CA GLY A 211 1.60 4.16 -10.46
C GLY A 211 0.23 4.03 -9.77
N TYR A 212 -0.86 4.01 -10.54
CA TYR A 212 -2.22 3.78 -10.07
C TYR A 212 -2.75 2.46 -10.64
N GLY A 213 -3.35 1.61 -9.80
CA GLY A 213 -3.87 0.32 -10.26
C GLY A 213 -2.77 -0.64 -10.74
N PRO A 214 -2.92 -1.25 -11.93
CA PRO A 214 -1.99 -2.25 -12.44
C PRO A 214 -0.58 -1.72 -12.72
N SER A 215 -0.43 -0.41 -12.89
CA SER A 215 0.87 0.23 -13.07
C SER A 215 1.63 0.51 -11.77
N ALA A 216 1.07 0.20 -10.60
CA ALA A 216 1.70 0.40 -9.31
C ALA A 216 2.76 -0.69 -8.99
N SER A 217 3.63 -0.98 -9.93
CA SER A 217 4.80 -1.86 -9.78
C SER A 217 5.93 -1.37 -10.69
N THR A 218 7.18 -1.69 -10.37
CA THR A 218 8.35 -1.22 -11.14
C THR A 218 8.24 -1.57 -12.63
N ILE A 219 7.95 -2.83 -12.95
CA ILE A 219 7.80 -3.30 -14.33
C ILE A 219 6.54 -2.71 -14.97
N GLY A 220 5.43 -2.68 -14.23
CA GLY A 220 4.17 -2.12 -14.69
C GLY A 220 4.27 -0.63 -14.99
N ALA A 221 4.92 0.14 -14.12
CA ALA A 221 5.10 1.59 -14.29
C ALA A 221 5.87 1.94 -15.58
N ASN A 222 6.94 1.21 -15.88
CA ASN A 222 7.75 1.44 -17.08
C ASN A 222 6.94 1.26 -18.37
N ARG A 223 6.23 0.14 -18.47
CA ARG A 223 5.34 -0.14 -19.62
C ARG A 223 4.18 0.85 -19.72
N ALA A 224 3.60 1.18 -18.58
CA ALA A 224 2.48 2.12 -18.49
C ALA A 224 2.90 3.54 -18.87
N GLY A 225 4.10 3.99 -18.48
CA GLY A 225 4.63 5.27 -18.85
C GLY A 225 4.78 5.42 -20.37
N GLY A 226 5.35 4.41 -21.04
CA GLY A 226 5.44 4.40 -22.51
C GLY A 226 4.07 4.38 -23.20
N ALA A 227 3.11 3.60 -22.68
CA ALA A 227 1.75 3.58 -23.22
C ALA A 227 1.02 4.90 -23.02
N ALA A 228 1.10 5.48 -21.80
CA ALA A 228 0.50 6.77 -21.48
C ALA A 228 1.03 7.90 -22.37
N SER A 229 2.35 7.91 -22.62
CA SER A 229 2.96 8.90 -23.52
C SER A 229 2.44 8.76 -24.94
N ALA A 230 2.45 7.54 -25.51
CA ALA A 230 1.97 7.31 -26.86
C ALA A 230 0.47 7.65 -27.04
N GLU A 231 -0.37 7.23 -26.08
CA GLU A 231 -1.81 7.50 -26.12
C GLU A 231 -2.11 9.00 -25.97
N LEU A 232 -1.38 9.71 -25.10
CA LEU A 232 -1.57 11.14 -24.92
C LEU A 232 -1.10 11.92 -26.15
N MET A 233 0.03 11.56 -26.75
CA MET A 233 0.52 12.18 -27.98
C MET A 233 -0.48 12.01 -29.12
N ALA A 234 -1.01 10.79 -29.31
CA ALA A 234 -2.04 10.52 -30.33
C ALA A 234 -3.32 11.34 -30.08
N TYR A 235 -3.76 11.43 -28.83
CA TYR A 235 -4.94 12.23 -28.46
C TYR A 235 -4.76 13.73 -28.72
N LEU A 236 -3.55 14.23 -28.58
CA LEU A 236 -3.22 15.64 -28.79
C LEU A 236 -2.79 15.97 -30.21
N ASP A 237 -2.89 15.04 -31.16
CA ASP A 237 -2.40 15.15 -32.54
C ASP A 237 -0.91 15.61 -32.63
N LEU A 238 -0.07 14.98 -31.79
CA LEU A 238 1.37 15.21 -31.71
C LEU A 238 2.21 14.03 -32.21
N ALA A 239 1.55 12.97 -32.70
CA ALA A 239 2.20 11.74 -33.17
C ALA A 239 2.44 11.76 -34.68
#